data_96b1e9426ed8ef20636206a96b92b66f
#
_entry.id   96b1e9426ed8ef20636206a96b92b66f
#
_cell.length_a   1.000
_cell.length_b   1.000
_cell.length_c   1.000
_cell.angle_alpha   90.00
_cell.angle_beta   90.00
_cell.angle_gamma   90.00
#
_symmetry.space_group_name_H-M   'P 1'
#
loop_
_entity.id
_entity.type
_entity.pdbx_description
1 polymer ?
#
loop_
_entity_poly.entity_id
_entity_poly.type
_entity_poly.pdbx_seq_one_letter_code
_entity_poly.pdbx_strand_id
1 'polypeptide(L)'
;MLDFFTTIDDFVWGPPLLVLLVGTGIYLTLRLGLLQVLRLPKAFKLIFAEDKGEGDISSFAALATALAATVGTGNIVGVATAIKTGGPGALFWMWIAAFFGMATKYSEGLLAIKFRTLDDQGNVSGGPMYYITHGFSGKWQIFAKPLAYFFAFAGVLVAWLGIGTFSQVNSITASLQNSFDWSPKIVSILLALITAAIIFGGIQSISKVSEKVVPFMAGLYILAALVVIFTNFNQLLPVLEMVFQSAFTGKAAVGGFAGATVMVAMRLGIARGVFSNESGLGSAPIAAAAAKTEEPVEQGLISMTGTFIDTIIICTLTGLAILVTGQWSGSLEGAPMTQAAFSSVFGTFGEIALTLSLVLFAFTTILGWSYYGERCFEFIFKSTKFLPLYRLIFVVMVALGGYLTLDVVWKIADIVNGLMALPNLIALLVLSPNIIKETKLYFERHK
;
A
#
# COMPACT_ATOMS: atom_id res chain seq x y z
N MET A 1 -22.67 14.57 8.85
CA MET A 1 -21.96 13.26 8.88
C MET A 1 -20.60 13.36 8.18
N LEU A 2 -20.52 13.83 6.94
CA LEU A 2 -19.26 13.99 6.20
C LEU A 2 -18.28 14.92 6.95
N ASP A 3 -18.73 16.05 7.47
CA ASP A 3 -17.90 16.99 8.25
C ASP A 3 -17.28 16.34 9.50
N PHE A 4 -18.01 15.47 10.16
CA PHE A 4 -17.51 14.70 11.31
C PHE A 4 -16.35 13.79 10.92
N PHE A 5 -16.50 13.00 9.85
CA PHE A 5 -15.41 12.15 9.34
C PHE A 5 -14.23 12.98 8.83
N THR A 6 -14.49 14.12 8.20
CA THR A 6 -13.42 15.03 7.75
C THR A 6 -12.59 15.55 8.93
N THR A 7 -13.24 15.96 10.02
CA THR A 7 -12.53 16.43 11.23
C THR A 7 -11.66 15.34 11.84
N ILE A 8 -12.15 14.09 11.90
CA ILE A 8 -11.36 12.96 12.43
C ILE A 8 -10.21 12.63 11.50
N ASP A 9 -10.43 12.59 10.19
CA ASP A 9 -9.42 12.34 9.19
C ASP A 9 -8.29 13.39 9.25
N ASP A 10 -8.65 14.67 9.33
CA ASP A 10 -7.70 15.78 9.48
C ASP A 10 -6.89 15.69 10.78
N PHE A 11 -7.46 15.18 11.84
CA PHE A 11 -6.76 14.93 13.10
C PHE A 11 -5.83 13.72 12.99
N VAL A 12 -6.30 12.60 12.45
CA VAL A 12 -5.52 11.36 12.32
C VAL A 12 -4.34 11.55 11.37
N TRP A 13 -4.57 12.13 10.18
CA TRP A 13 -3.52 12.46 9.20
C TRP A 13 -2.92 13.84 9.41
N GLY A 14 -3.03 14.35 10.63
CA GLY A 14 -2.41 15.61 11.02
C GLY A 14 -0.88 15.49 11.16
N PRO A 15 -0.21 16.63 11.47
CA PRO A 15 1.24 16.69 11.61
C PRO A 15 1.87 15.62 12.51
N PRO A 16 1.26 15.19 13.65
CA PRO A 16 1.85 14.18 14.51
C PRO A 16 2.09 12.83 13.82
N LEU A 17 1.09 12.31 13.08
CA LEU A 17 1.24 11.03 12.39
C LEU A 17 2.21 11.15 11.20
N LEU A 18 2.15 12.25 10.44
CA LEU A 18 3.07 12.48 9.31
C LEU A 18 4.53 12.57 9.79
N VAL A 19 4.77 13.28 10.88
CA VAL A 19 6.12 13.38 11.50
C VAL A 19 6.56 12.01 12.01
N LEU A 20 5.67 11.23 12.60
CA LEU A 20 6.01 9.90 13.08
C LEU A 20 6.33 8.94 11.92
N LEU A 21 5.55 8.97 10.83
CA LEU A 21 5.77 8.15 9.63
C LEU A 21 7.11 8.46 8.96
N VAL A 22 7.30 9.71 8.58
CA VAL A 22 8.53 10.15 7.88
C VAL A 22 9.73 10.13 8.83
N GLY A 23 9.54 10.57 10.07
CA GLY A 23 10.59 10.59 11.09
C GLY A 23 11.11 9.18 11.43
N THR A 24 10.24 8.19 11.54
CA THR A 24 10.64 6.79 11.72
C THR A 24 11.45 6.31 10.52
N GLY A 25 11.01 6.60 9.29
CA GLY A 25 11.75 6.25 8.08
C GLY A 25 13.12 6.93 8.00
N ILE A 26 13.22 8.21 8.34
CA ILE A 26 14.50 8.95 8.40
C ILE A 26 15.41 8.31 9.46
N TYR A 27 14.90 8.10 10.67
CA TYR A 27 15.65 7.48 11.75
C TYR A 27 16.22 6.11 11.35
N LEU A 28 15.39 5.23 10.80
CA LEU A 28 15.82 3.91 10.34
C LEU A 28 16.81 4.00 9.17
N THR A 29 16.60 4.92 8.21
CA THR A 29 17.54 5.16 7.10
C THR A 29 18.93 5.52 7.61
N LEU A 30 19.03 6.44 8.57
CA LEU A 30 20.30 6.86 9.15
C LEU A 30 20.95 5.73 9.96
N ARG A 31 20.18 5.00 10.76
CA ARG A 31 20.67 3.91 11.61
C ARG A 31 21.10 2.66 10.81
N LEU A 32 20.52 2.44 9.63
CA LEU A 32 20.82 1.33 8.72
C LEU A 32 21.83 1.74 7.62
N GLY A 33 22.33 2.99 7.61
CA GLY A 33 23.38 3.44 6.70
C GLY A 33 22.94 3.47 5.24
N LEU A 34 21.77 4.08 4.92
CA LEU A 34 21.22 4.18 3.56
C LEU A 34 21.03 2.80 2.87
N LEU A 35 20.64 1.80 3.64
CA LEU A 35 20.50 0.40 3.20
C LEU A 35 19.65 0.29 1.93
N GLN A 36 18.55 1.06 1.83
CA GLN A 36 17.64 1.06 0.69
C GLN A 36 18.29 1.52 -0.63
N VAL A 37 19.42 2.21 -0.58
CA VAL A 37 20.21 2.57 -1.76
C VAL A 37 21.31 1.53 -2.00
N LEU A 38 22.12 1.28 -0.97
CA LEU A 38 23.33 0.46 -1.08
C LEU A 38 23.03 -1.03 -1.32
N ARG A 39 21.90 -1.52 -0.85
CA ARG A 39 21.52 -2.94 -0.92
C ARG A 39 20.37 -3.23 -1.86
N LEU A 40 19.86 -2.23 -2.58
CA LEU A 40 18.77 -2.43 -3.54
C LEU A 40 19.09 -3.46 -4.63
N PRO A 41 20.29 -3.48 -5.24
CA PRO A 41 20.63 -4.53 -6.22
C PRO A 41 20.61 -5.95 -5.61
N LYS A 42 21.08 -6.11 -4.36
CA LYS A 42 21.00 -7.37 -3.64
C LYS A 42 19.55 -7.76 -3.37
N ALA A 43 18.72 -6.81 -2.98
CA ALA A 43 17.30 -7.03 -2.71
C ALA A 43 16.56 -7.60 -3.96
N PHE A 44 16.79 -7.03 -5.13
CA PHE A 44 16.22 -7.54 -6.38
C PHE A 44 16.71 -8.96 -6.74
N LYS A 45 17.98 -9.28 -6.46
CA LYS A 45 18.49 -10.64 -6.67
C LYS A 45 17.81 -11.66 -5.74
N LEU A 46 17.53 -11.27 -4.50
CA LEU A 46 16.88 -12.14 -3.51
C LEU A 46 15.43 -12.48 -3.86
N ILE A 47 14.73 -11.66 -4.63
CA ILE A 47 13.35 -11.95 -5.08
C ILE A 47 13.27 -13.27 -5.86
N PHE A 48 14.31 -13.57 -6.63
CA PHE A 48 14.39 -14.75 -7.50
C PHE A 48 15.39 -15.81 -6.98
N ALA A 49 15.85 -15.66 -5.74
CA ALA A 49 16.70 -16.65 -5.10
C ALA A 49 15.89 -17.88 -4.69
N GLU A 50 16.58 -18.99 -4.53
CA GLU A 50 15.98 -20.23 -4.04
C GLU A 50 15.51 -20.06 -2.59
N ASP A 51 14.27 -20.47 -2.32
CA ASP A 51 13.70 -20.42 -0.98
C ASP A 51 14.43 -21.38 -0.04
N LYS A 52 14.78 -20.90 1.16
CA LYS A 52 15.47 -21.69 2.19
C LYS A 52 14.74 -21.51 3.52
N GLY A 53 14.28 -22.63 4.07
CA GLY A 53 13.63 -22.63 5.38
C GLY A 53 12.13 -22.90 5.35
N GLU A 54 11.51 -22.78 6.51
CA GLU A 54 10.09 -23.04 6.73
C GLU A 54 9.24 -21.81 6.40
N GLY A 55 8.02 -22.05 5.92
CA GLY A 55 7.05 -21.02 5.58
C GLY A 55 5.90 -21.60 4.74
N ASP A 56 4.82 -20.86 4.59
CA ASP A 56 3.62 -21.34 3.86
C ASP A 56 3.74 -21.14 2.34
N ILE A 57 4.46 -20.12 1.91
CA ILE A 57 4.60 -19.70 0.51
C ILE A 57 6.05 -19.27 0.20
N SER A 58 6.42 -19.24 -1.08
CA SER A 58 7.74 -18.75 -1.51
C SER A 58 7.97 -17.28 -1.15
N SER A 59 9.22 -16.84 -1.08
CA SER A 59 9.57 -15.43 -0.85
C SER A 59 9.02 -14.52 -1.96
N PHE A 60 9.04 -15.00 -3.20
CA PHE A 60 8.42 -14.30 -4.33
C PHE A 60 6.90 -14.21 -4.16
N ALA A 61 6.23 -15.30 -3.76
CA ALA A 61 4.79 -15.32 -3.50
C ALA A 61 4.38 -14.36 -2.37
N ALA A 62 5.19 -14.27 -1.32
CA ALA A 62 4.99 -13.35 -0.21
C ALA A 62 5.11 -11.88 -0.68
N LEU A 63 6.13 -11.56 -1.49
CA LEU A 63 6.25 -10.24 -2.11
C LEU A 63 5.09 -9.95 -3.07
N ALA A 64 4.73 -10.90 -3.93
CA ALA A 64 3.60 -10.74 -4.86
C ALA A 64 2.27 -10.53 -4.12
N THR A 65 2.07 -11.22 -2.99
CA THR A 65 0.89 -11.03 -2.13
C THR A 65 0.90 -9.64 -1.46
N ALA A 66 2.07 -9.19 -1.00
CA ALA A 66 2.22 -7.84 -0.46
C ALA A 66 2.00 -6.77 -1.54
N LEU A 67 2.53 -6.96 -2.74
CA LEU A 67 2.26 -6.08 -3.88
C LEU A 67 0.80 -6.15 -4.35
N ALA A 68 0.14 -7.30 -4.27
CA ALA A 68 -1.29 -7.41 -4.53
C ALA A 68 -2.11 -6.50 -3.61
N ALA A 69 -1.74 -6.42 -2.33
CA ALA A 69 -2.41 -5.55 -1.37
C ALA A 69 -2.11 -4.06 -1.58
N THR A 70 -0.89 -3.71 -2.03
CA THR A 70 -0.42 -2.33 -2.15
C THR A 70 -0.69 -1.72 -3.52
N VAL A 71 -0.43 -2.46 -4.62
CA VAL A 71 -0.68 -1.98 -5.99
C VAL A 71 -2.17 -2.03 -6.30
N GLY A 72 -2.85 -0.94 -6.02
CA GLY A 72 -4.31 -0.82 -6.06
C GLY A 72 -4.79 0.54 -6.54
N THR A 73 -5.92 0.97 -6.01
CA THR A 73 -6.47 2.31 -6.31
C THR A 73 -5.53 3.44 -5.89
N GLY A 74 -4.65 3.22 -4.90
CA GLY A 74 -3.65 4.19 -4.47
C GLY A 74 -2.76 4.68 -5.59
N ASN A 75 -2.30 3.76 -6.44
CA ASN A 75 -1.37 4.05 -7.54
C ASN A 75 -2.01 4.83 -8.71
N ILE A 76 -3.32 4.76 -8.87
CA ILE A 76 -4.07 5.41 -9.97
C ILE A 76 -4.88 6.58 -9.43
N VAL A 77 -5.87 6.29 -8.57
CA VAL A 77 -6.78 7.28 -8.01
C VAL A 77 -6.09 8.15 -6.97
N GLY A 78 -5.29 7.54 -6.09
CA GLY A 78 -4.57 8.24 -5.03
C GLY A 78 -3.57 9.26 -5.57
N VAL A 79 -2.78 8.87 -6.58
CA VAL A 79 -1.83 9.78 -7.25
C VAL A 79 -2.56 10.93 -7.93
N ALA A 80 -3.63 10.63 -8.68
CA ALA A 80 -4.44 11.64 -9.34
C ALA A 80 -5.04 12.63 -8.33
N THR A 81 -5.58 12.15 -7.21
CA THR A 81 -6.13 12.98 -6.13
C THR A 81 -5.05 13.84 -5.47
N ALA A 82 -3.85 13.27 -5.22
CA ALA A 82 -2.74 14.03 -4.65
C ALA A 82 -2.32 15.20 -5.55
N ILE A 83 -2.18 14.95 -6.86
CA ILE A 83 -1.82 15.97 -7.84
C ILE A 83 -2.96 17.00 -8.00
N LYS A 84 -4.21 16.55 -8.04
CA LYS A 84 -5.38 17.43 -8.18
C LYS A 84 -5.48 18.44 -7.06
N THR A 85 -5.36 18.00 -5.82
CA THR A 85 -5.57 18.85 -4.63
C THR A 85 -4.27 19.48 -4.14
N GLY A 86 -3.15 18.73 -4.18
CA GLY A 86 -1.83 19.17 -3.70
C GLY A 86 -0.94 19.82 -4.76
N GLY A 87 -1.38 19.83 -6.03
CA GLY A 87 -0.57 20.29 -7.15
C GLY A 87 0.53 19.29 -7.56
N PRO A 88 1.31 19.59 -8.62
CA PRO A 88 2.39 18.74 -9.11
C PRO A 88 3.44 18.39 -8.06
N GLY A 89 3.69 19.28 -7.09
CA GLY A 89 4.65 19.08 -6.00
C GLY A 89 4.29 17.92 -5.05
N ALA A 90 3.04 17.47 -5.04
CA ALA A 90 2.64 16.30 -4.27
C ALA A 90 3.39 15.04 -4.72
N LEU A 91 3.73 14.92 -6.01
CA LEU A 91 4.51 13.80 -6.54
C LEU A 91 5.92 13.75 -5.93
N PHE A 92 6.57 14.90 -5.77
CA PHE A 92 7.88 14.98 -5.07
C PHE A 92 7.78 14.44 -3.64
N TRP A 93 6.75 14.84 -2.90
CA TRP A 93 6.58 14.40 -1.52
C TRP A 93 6.19 12.92 -1.41
N MET A 94 5.55 12.35 -2.43
CA MET A 94 5.39 10.89 -2.56
C MET A 94 6.74 10.18 -2.67
N TRP A 95 7.68 10.71 -3.48
CA TRP A 95 9.04 10.15 -3.59
C TRP A 95 9.79 10.19 -2.27
N ILE A 96 9.71 11.31 -1.54
CA ILE A 96 10.33 11.45 -0.22
C ILE A 96 9.75 10.42 0.76
N ALA A 97 8.42 10.29 0.81
CA ALA A 97 7.76 9.30 1.67
C ALA A 97 8.18 7.87 1.32
N ALA A 98 8.25 7.53 0.03
CA ALA A 98 8.65 6.20 -0.43
C ALA A 98 10.14 5.92 -0.14
N PHE A 99 11.02 6.88 -0.38
CA PHE A 99 12.46 6.74 -0.12
C PHE A 99 12.74 6.36 1.34
N PHE A 100 12.16 7.09 2.28
CA PHE A 100 12.29 6.77 3.70
C PHE A 100 11.42 5.57 4.11
N GLY A 101 10.28 5.40 3.46
CA GLY A 101 9.39 4.26 3.63
C GLY A 101 10.04 2.91 3.29
N MET A 102 10.99 2.86 2.36
CA MET A 102 11.74 1.64 2.04
C MET A 102 12.51 1.10 3.26
N ALA A 103 13.14 1.97 4.06
CA ALA A 103 13.82 1.54 5.29
C ALA A 103 12.83 1.07 6.36
N THR A 104 11.65 1.68 6.42
CA THR A 104 10.54 1.25 7.27
C THR A 104 10.06 -0.14 6.85
N LYS A 105 9.78 -0.34 5.57
CA LYS A 105 9.32 -1.62 5.01
C LYS A 105 10.34 -2.74 5.18
N TYR A 106 11.64 -2.44 5.03
CA TYR A 106 12.74 -3.34 5.37
C TYR A 106 12.63 -3.82 6.82
N SER A 107 12.45 -2.89 7.73
CA SER A 107 12.38 -3.16 9.17
C SER A 107 11.15 -3.99 9.55
N GLU A 108 10.00 -3.70 8.93
CA GLU A 108 8.76 -4.47 9.05
C GLU A 108 8.94 -5.91 8.58
N GLY A 109 9.52 -6.13 7.40
CA GLY A 109 9.76 -7.47 6.85
C GLY A 109 10.76 -8.29 7.69
N LEU A 110 11.81 -7.65 8.21
CA LEU A 110 12.77 -8.28 9.11
C LEU A 110 12.08 -8.75 10.41
N LEU A 111 11.31 -7.87 11.05
CA LEU A 111 10.61 -8.21 12.30
C LEU A 111 9.53 -9.27 12.08
N ALA A 112 8.90 -9.30 10.92
CA ALA A 112 7.89 -10.28 10.56
C ALA A 112 8.44 -11.70 10.64
N ILE A 113 9.62 -11.96 10.08
CA ILE A 113 10.28 -13.27 10.14
C ILE A 113 10.82 -13.56 11.54
N LYS A 114 11.45 -12.57 12.19
CA LYS A 114 12.09 -12.76 13.48
C LYS A 114 11.11 -13.15 14.59
N PHE A 115 9.87 -12.66 14.54
CA PHE A 115 8.88 -12.83 15.61
C PHE A 115 7.61 -13.57 15.16
N ARG A 116 7.65 -14.28 14.01
CA ARG A 116 6.52 -15.11 13.57
C ARG A 116 6.33 -16.32 14.48
N THR A 117 5.12 -16.85 14.46
CA THR A 117 4.70 -18.02 15.21
C THR A 117 3.90 -18.96 14.32
N LEU A 118 3.51 -20.10 14.84
CA LEU A 118 2.56 -21.00 14.19
C LEU A 118 1.17 -20.86 14.83
N ASP A 119 0.12 -20.96 14.01
CA ASP A 119 -1.26 -21.03 14.47
C ASP A 119 -1.62 -22.43 14.98
N ASP A 120 -2.87 -22.63 15.41
CA ASP A 120 -3.38 -23.92 15.90
C ASP A 120 -3.51 -25.01 14.81
N GLN A 121 -3.29 -24.66 13.53
CA GLN A 121 -3.25 -25.56 12.38
C GLN A 121 -1.84 -25.78 11.83
N GLY A 122 -0.83 -25.13 12.41
CA GLY A 122 0.56 -25.21 11.97
C GLY A 122 0.93 -24.28 10.84
N ASN A 123 0.05 -23.33 10.44
CA ASN A 123 0.40 -22.31 9.47
C ASN A 123 1.14 -21.14 10.12
N VAL A 124 1.90 -20.42 9.33
CA VAL A 124 2.65 -19.27 9.84
C VAL A 124 1.73 -18.09 10.11
N SER A 125 1.89 -17.49 11.28
CA SER A 125 1.25 -16.25 11.70
C SER A 125 2.29 -15.23 12.16
N GLY A 126 2.21 -14.01 11.67
CA GLY A 126 3.14 -12.94 11.98
C GLY A 126 2.57 -11.56 11.67
N GLY A 127 3.42 -10.56 11.80
CA GLY A 127 3.05 -9.15 11.62
C GLY A 127 3.16 -8.35 12.92
N PRO A 128 2.71 -7.08 12.94
CA PRO A 128 2.90 -6.17 14.08
C PRO A 128 2.38 -6.69 15.41
N MET A 129 1.21 -7.32 15.42
CA MET A 129 0.64 -7.87 16.66
C MET A 129 1.56 -8.92 17.31
N TYR A 130 2.33 -9.67 16.51
CA TYR A 130 3.26 -10.68 17.01
C TYR A 130 4.60 -10.07 17.43
N TYR A 131 5.23 -9.21 16.62
CA TYR A 131 6.50 -8.62 17.03
C TYR A 131 6.35 -7.58 18.16
N ILE A 132 5.16 -6.96 18.32
CA ILE A 132 4.84 -6.16 19.52
C ILE A 132 4.76 -7.08 20.75
N THR A 133 4.02 -8.19 20.65
CA THR A 133 3.77 -9.07 21.78
C THR A 133 5.04 -9.80 22.25
N HIS A 134 5.88 -10.27 21.30
CA HIS A 134 7.06 -11.08 21.59
C HIS A 134 8.35 -10.27 21.65
N GLY A 135 8.41 -9.11 21.03
CA GLY A 135 9.61 -8.29 20.94
C GLY A 135 9.75 -7.26 22.07
N PHE A 136 8.64 -6.80 22.64
CA PHE A 136 8.70 -5.81 23.72
C PHE A 136 9.21 -6.42 25.02
N SER A 137 10.13 -5.72 25.68
CA SER A 137 10.74 -6.13 26.94
C SER A 137 10.94 -4.94 27.89
N GLY A 138 11.26 -5.21 29.15
CA GLY A 138 11.49 -4.19 30.17
C GLY A 138 10.24 -3.30 30.36
N LYS A 139 10.45 -1.98 30.38
CA LYS A 139 9.36 -1.01 30.61
C LYS A 139 8.29 -0.98 29.51
N TRP A 140 8.59 -1.48 28.31
CA TRP A 140 7.65 -1.52 27.19
C TRP A 140 6.70 -2.72 27.22
N GLN A 141 7.01 -3.74 28.02
CA GLN A 141 6.22 -4.98 28.07
C GLN A 141 4.76 -4.74 28.52
N ILE A 142 4.52 -3.74 29.37
CA ILE A 142 3.17 -3.39 29.81
C ILE A 142 2.27 -2.90 28.65
N PHE A 143 2.86 -2.28 27.64
CA PHE A 143 2.16 -1.76 26.47
C PHE A 143 2.01 -2.79 25.34
N ALA A 144 2.70 -3.94 25.42
CA ALA A 144 2.73 -4.94 24.35
C ALA A 144 1.32 -5.45 23.98
N LYS A 145 0.59 -5.96 24.97
CA LYS A 145 -0.76 -6.48 24.72
C LYS A 145 -1.74 -5.40 24.23
N PRO A 146 -1.90 -4.24 24.91
CA PRO A 146 -2.81 -3.20 24.44
C PRO A 146 -2.53 -2.74 23.00
N LEU A 147 -1.25 -2.49 22.67
CA LEU A 147 -0.87 -2.05 21.32
C LEU A 147 -1.09 -3.14 20.26
N ALA A 148 -0.77 -4.40 20.58
CA ALA A 148 -0.98 -5.51 19.66
C ALA A 148 -2.47 -5.74 19.35
N TYR A 149 -3.34 -5.70 20.38
CA TYR A 149 -4.78 -5.81 20.18
C TYR A 149 -5.37 -4.60 19.45
N PHE A 150 -4.87 -3.39 19.76
CA PHE A 150 -5.29 -2.19 19.02
C PHE A 150 -4.92 -2.27 17.54
N PHE A 151 -3.67 -2.71 17.23
CA PHE A 151 -3.27 -2.95 15.85
C PHE A 151 -4.18 -3.98 15.15
N ALA A 152 -4.38 -5.13 15.80
CA ALA A 152 -5.19 -6.20 15.20
C ALA A 152 -6.65 -5.78 14.98
N PHE A 153 -7.25 -5.06 15.92
CA PHE A 153 -8.59 -4.52 15.77
C PHE A 153 -8.67 -3.51 14.62
N ALA A 154 -7.73 -2.55 14.56
CA ALA A 154 -7.66 -1.61 13.46
C ALA A 154 -7.46 -2.33 12.10
N GLY A 155 -6.60 -3.36 12.05
CA GLY A 155 -6.37 -4.16 10.85
C GLY A 155 -7.63 -4.88 10.34
N VAL A 156 -8.46 -5.41 11.24
CA VAL A 156 -9.78 -5.97 10.87
C VAL A 156 -10.70 -4.89 10.30
N LEU A 157 -10.74 -3.71 10.91
CA LEU A 157 -11.56 -2.59 10.41
C LEU A 157 -11.08 -2.10 9.04
N VAL A 158 -9.77 -2.00 8.84
CA VAL A 158 -9.19 -1.64 7.52
C VAL A 158 -9.57 -2.65 6.45
N ALA A 159 -9.52 -3.96 6.80
CA ALA A 159 -9.91 -5.02 5.88
C ALA A 159 -11.40 -4.95 5.52
N TRP A 160 -12.28 -4.74 6.50
CA TRP A 160 -13.73 -4.76 6.26
C TRP A 160 -14.30 -3.45 5.73
N LEU A 161 -13.81 -2.30 6.19
CA LEU A 161 -14.44 -0.99 5.95
C LEU A 161 -13.53 0.00 5.22
N GLY A 162 -12.24 -0.32 5.10
CA GLY A 162 -11.22 0.58 4.59
C GLY A 162 -10.72 0.24 3.19
N ILE A 163 -9.40 0.35 3.05
CA ILE A 163 -8.68 0.07 1.81
C ILE A 163 -8.84 -1.39 1.34
N GLY A 164 -9.15 -2.32 2.25
CA GLY A 164 -9.30 -3.75 1.92
C GLY A 164 -10.55 -4.09 1.12
N THR A 165 -11.61 -3.29 1.23
CA THR A 165 -12.89 -3.57 0.56
C THR A 165 -13.51 -2.34 -0.07
N PHE A 166 -14.03 -1.42 0.73
CA PHE A 166 -14.93 -0.37 0.24
C PHE A 166 -14.32 0.55 -0.80
N SER A 167 -13.10 1.06 -0.58
CA SER A 167 -12.46 1.94 -1.54
C SER A 167 -12.14 1.23 -2.87
N GLN A 168 -11.75 -0.04 -2.81
CA GLN A 168 -11.45 -0.85 -3.99
C GLN A 168 -12.72 -1.16 -4.78
N VAL A 169 -13.74 -1.72 -4.11
CA VAL A 169 -15.02 -2.06 -4.74
C VAL A 169 -15.67 -0.83 -5.35
N ASN A 170 -15.68 0.29 -4.62
CA ASN A 170 -16.25 1.54 -5.11
C ASN A 170 -15.50 2.03 -6.37
N SER A 171 -14.17 2.00 -6.38
CA SER A 171 -13.40 2.39 -7.55
C SER A 171 -13.61 1.48 -8.75
N ILE A 172 -13.70 0.15 -8.54
CA ILE A 172 -14.02 -0.81 -9.60
C ILE A 172 -15.41 -0.52 -10.19
N THR A 173 -16.41 -0.41 -9.32
CA THR A 173 -17.80 -0.23 -9.76
C THR A 173 -18.01 1.09 -10.48
N ALA A 174 -17.42 2.19 -9.98
CA ALA A 174 -17.46 3.50 -10.61
C ALA A 174 -16.77 3.50 -11.99
N SER A 175 -15.59 2.88 -12.10
CA SER A 175 -14.87 2.81 -13.38
C SER A 175 -15.62 1.97 -14.43
N LEU A 176 -16.17 0.81 -14.03
CA LEU A 176 -16.95 -0.03 -14.93
C LEU A 176 -18.29 0.63 -15.32
N GLN A 177 -18.91 1.37 -14.42
CA GLN A 177 -20.09 2.15 -14.73
C GLN A 177 -19.79 3.25 -15.75
N ASN A 178 -18.69 3.99 -15.55
CA ASN A 178 -18.31 5.08 -16.44
C ASN A 178 -17.92 4.59 -17.84
N SER A 179 -17.18 3.48 -17.96
CA SER A 179 -16.67 2.99 -19.25
C SER A 179 -17.63 2.04 -19.98
N PHE A 180 -18.50 1.30 -19.27
CA PHE A 180 -19.33 0.25 -19.86
C PHE A 180 -20.80 0.30 -19.44
N ASP A 181 -21.20 1.30 -18.64
CA ASP A 181 -22.56 1.46 -18.09
C ASP A 181 -23.05 0.23 -17.27
N TRP A 182 -22.11 -0.47 -16.62
CA TRP A 182 -22.45 -1.61 -15.79
C TRP A 182 -22.98 -1.18 -14.43
N SER A 183 -24.03 -1.87 -13.96
CA SER A 183 -24.63 -1.58 -12.67
C SER A 183 -23.65 -1.87 -11.52
N PRO A 184 -23.34 -0.87 -10.65
CA PRO A 184 -22.46 -1.06 -9.48
C PRO A 184 -22.88 -2.20 -8.57
N LYS A 185 -24.19 -2.40 -8.41
CA LYS A 185 -24.78 -3.46 -7.57
C LYS A 185 -24.48 -4.85 -8.12
N ILE A 186 -24.62 -5.05 -9.43
CA ILE A 186 -24.33 -6.33 -10.08
C ILE A 186 -22.82 -6.61 -10.02
N VAL A 187 -22.01 -5.59 -10.32
CA VAL A 187 -20.54 -5.72 -10.29
C VAL A 187 -20.06 -6.10 -8.89
N SER A 188 -20.55 -5.44 -7.82
CA SER A 188 -20.13 -5.75 -6.45
C SER A 188 -20.51 -7.16 -6.01
N ILE A 189 -21.68 -7.67 -6.43
CA ILE A 189 -22.07 -9.06 -6.16
C ILE A 189 -21.16 -10.04 -6.91
N LEU A 190 -20.86 -9.80 -8.18
CA LEU A 190 -19.93 -10.63 -8.95
C LEU A 190 -18.53 -10.65 -8.32
N LEU A 191 -18.03 -9.48 -7.93
CA LEU A 191 -16.75 -9.36 -7.20
C LEU A 191 -16.76 -10.16 -5.91
N ALA A 192 -17.84 -10.10 -5.14
CA ALA A 192 -17.99 -10.85 -3.90
C ALA A 192 -17.95 -12.38 -4.15
N LEU A 193 -18.61 -12.87 -5.19
CA LEU A 193 -18.59 -14.29 -5.55
C LEU A 193 -17.20 -14.76 -5.98
N ILE A 194 -16.50 -13.98 -6.82
CA ILE A 194 -15.13 -14.29 -7.27
C ILE A 194 -14.18 -14.25 -6.08
N THR A 195 -14.31 -13.22 -5.22
CA THR A 195 -13.50 -13.08 -4.00
C THR A 195 -13.72 -14.31 -3.09
N ALA A 196 -14.95 -14.70 -2.85
CA ALA A 196 -15.28 -15.89 -2.05
C ALA A 196 -14.59 -17.15 -2.59
N ALA A 197 -14.67 -17.39 -3.91
CA ALA A 197 -14.06 -18.56 -4.54
C ALA A 197 -12.54 -18.66 -4.29
N ILE A 198 -11.85 -17.51 -4.12
CA ILE A 198 -10.40 -17.47 -3.90
C ILE A 198 -10.05 -17.52 -2.42
N ILE A 199 -10.69 -16.68 -1.58
CA ILE A 199 -10.25 -16.50 -0.18
C ILE A 199 -10.55 -17.72 0.70
N PHE A 200 -11.54 -18.55 0.36
CA PHE A 200 -11.79 -19.80 1.09
C PHE A 200 -10.63 -20.80 0.96
N GLY A 201 -9.76 -20.67 -0.05
CA GLY A 201 -8.53 -21.43 -0.20
C GLY A 201 -7.33 -20.90 0.62
N GLY A 202 -7.53 -19.82 1.40
CA GLY A 202 -6.49 -19.23 2.27
C GLY A 202 -5.32 -18.62 1.51
N ILE A 203 -4.19 -18.42 2.24
CA ILE A 203 -2.99 -17.76 1.69
C ILE A 203 -2.43 -18.47 0.45
N GLN A 204 -2.52 -19.78 0.37
CA GLN A 204 -2.02 -20.54 -0.77
C GLN A 204 -2.80 -20.26 -2.06
N SER A 205 -4.11 -20.05 -1.97
CA SER A 205 -4.94 -19.67 -3.11
C SER A 205 -4.71 -18.22 -3.51
N ILE A 206 -4.67 -17.32 -2.53
CA ILE A 206 -4.42 -15.89 -2.74
C ILE A 206 -3.05 -15.68 -3.38
N SER A 207 -2.00 -16.32 -2.87
CA SER A 207 -0.65 -16.17 -3.39
C SER A 207 -0.50 -16.69 -4.83
N LYS A 208 -1.13 -17.83 -5.18
CA LYS A 208 -1.15 -18.36 -6.55
C LYS A 208 -1.77 -17.39 -7.55
N VAL A 209 -2.81 -16.68 -7.16
CA VAL A 209 -3.43 -15.62 -7.99
C VAL A 209 -2.48 -14.43 -8.08
N SER A 210 -1.94 -13.97 -6.94
CA SER A 210 -1.05 -12.81 -6.86
C SER A 210 0.24 -12.99 -7.67
N GLU A 211 0.90 -14.15 -7.59
CA GLU A 211 2.11 -14.47 -8.34
C GLU A 211 1.97 -14.33 -9.85
N LYS A 212 0.77 -14.58 -10.38
CA LYS A 212 0.50 -14.50 -11.82
C LYS A 212 -0.04 -13.14 -12.22
N VAL A 213 -1.00 -12.63 -11.47
CA VAL A 213 -1.74 -11.41 -11.82
C VAL A 213 -0.88 -10.18 -11.59
N VAL A 214 -0.16 -10.08 -10.47
CA VAL A 214 0.58 -8.86 -10.10
C VAL A 214 1.68 -8.52 -11.08
N PRO A 215 2.61 -9.43 -11.47
CA PRO A 215 3.64 -9.10 -12.44
C PRO A 215 3.05 -8.75 -13.82
N PHE A 216 1.99 -9.44 -14.23
CA PHE A 216 1.32 -9.19 -15.50
C PHE A 216 0.66 -7.81 -15.52
N MET A 217 -0.16 -7.48 -14.50
CA MET A 217 -0.87 -6.20 -14.44
C MET A 217 0.10 -5.02 -14.30
N ALA A 218 1.14 -5.17 -13.44
CA ALA A 218 2.15 -4.13 -13.25
C ALA A 218 2.96 -3.91 -14.54
N GLY A 219 3.39 -4.99 -15.20
CA GLY A 219 4.13 -4.91 -16.45
C GLY A 219 3.33 -4.25 -17.57
N LEU A 220 2.08 -4.62 -17.74
CA LEU A 220 1.19 -4.02 -18.74
C LEU A 220 0.97 -2.52 -18.46
N TYR A 221 0.70 -2.17 -17.20
CA TYR A 221 0.52 -0.78 -16.78
C TYR A 221 1.78 0.07 -16.99
N ILE A 222 2.94 -0.46 -16.57
CA ILE A 222 4.24 0.22 -16.75
C ILE A 222 4.50 0.49 -18.24
N LEU A 223 4.32 -0.52 -19.11
CA LEU A 223 4.53 -0.36 -20.55
C LEU A 223 3.58 0.70 -21.13
N ALA A 224 2.30 0.67 -20.80
CA ALA A 224 1.34 1.64 -21.28
C ALA A 224 1.66 3.07 -20.80
N ALA A 225 2.01 3.23 -19.52
CA ALA A 225 2.40 4.53 -18.97
C ALA A 225 3.70 5.07 -19.59
N LEU A 226 4.68 4.21 -19.86
CA LEU A 226 5.90 4.60 -20.57
C LEU A 226 5.58 5.11 -21.99
N VAL A 227 4.67 4.46 -22.72
CA VAL A 227 4.25 4.94 -24.05
C VAL A 227 3.62 6.32 -23.94
N VAL A 228 2.73 6.58 -22.96
CA VAL A 228 2.16 7.92 -22.74
C VAL A 228 3.25 8.96 -22.49
N ILE A 229 4.22 8.64 -21.65
CA ILE A 229 5.33 9.56 -21.33
C ILE A 229 6.22 9.80 -22.54
N PHE A 230 6.64 8.75 -23.26
CA PHE A 230 7.51 8.88 -24.43
C PHE A 230 6.83 9.61 -25.61
N THR A 231 5.53 9.44 -25.80
CA THR A 231 4.77 10.20 -26.79
C THR A 231 4.76 11.69 -26.48
N ASN A 232 4.84 12.05 -25.18
CA ASN A 232 4.88 13.43 -24.71
C ASN A 232 6.27 13.83 -24.17
N PHE A 233 7.34 13.22 -24.70
CA PHE A 233 8.70 13.37 -24.15
C PHE A 233 9.18 14.81 -24.04
N ASN A 234 8.78 15.69 -24.97
CA ASN A 234 9.11 17.12 -24.95
C ASN A 234 8.58 17.85 -23.69
N GLN A 235 7.54 17.30 -23.04
CA GLN A 235 6.98 17.84 -21.80
C GLN A 235 7.65 17.29 -20.55
N LEU A 236 8.47 16.24 -20.66
CA LEU A 236 9.01 15.54 -19.49
C LEU A 236 9.91 16.45 -18.63
N LEU A 237 10.86 17.16 -19.24
CA LEU A 237 11.76 18.05 -18.52
C LEU A 237 11.03 19.25 -17.88
N PRO A 238 10.15 19.99 -18.61
CA PRO A 238 9.32 21.04 -18.02
C PRO A 238 8.44 20.52 -16.85
N VAL A 239 7.89 19.32 -16.97
CA VAL A 239 7.07 18.70 -15.91
C VAL A 239 7.91 18.37 -14.68
N LEU A 240 9.10 17.80 -14.84
CA LEU A 240 10.00 17.55 -13.71
C LEU A 240 10.37 18.85 -13.01
N GLU A 241 10.73 19.90 -13.75
CA GLU A 241 11.00 21.22 -13.18
C GLU A 241 9.78 21.74 -12.39
N MET A 242 8.58 21.65 -12.97
CA MET A 242 7.33 22.05 -12.31
C MET A 242 7.09 21.25 -11.02
N VAL A 243 7.34 19.93 -10.99
CA VAL A 243 7.20 19.09 -9.80
C VAL A 243 8.13 19.60 -8.68
N PHE A 244 9.41 19.84 -8.99
CA PHE A 244 10.37 20.33 -7.99
C PHE A 244 10.03 21.75 -7.52
N GLN A 245 9.71 22.67 -8.43
CA GLN A 245 9.36 24.04 -8.05
C GLN A 245 8.09 24.07 -7.19
N SER A 246 7.04 23.37 -7.61
CA SER A 246 5.76 23.30 -6.89
C SER A 246 5.89 22.68 -5.50
N ALA A 247 6.83 21.76 -5.31
CA ALA A 247 7.07 21.13 -4.01
C ALA A 247 7.55 22.10 -2.93
N PHE A 248 8.23 23.21 -3.31
CA PHE A 248 8.87 24.13 -2.37
C PHE A 248 8.33 25.55 -2.44
N THR A 249 7.65 25.95 -3.49
CA THR A 249 7.22 27.36 -3.67
C THR A 249 5.72 27.57 -3.46
N GLY A 250 4.91 26.51 -3.41
CA GLY A 250 3.46 26.60 -3.33
C GLY A 250 2.82 27.31 -4.55
N LYS A 251 3.60 27.68 -5.54
CA LYS A 251 3.13 28.28 -6.80
C LYS A 251 2.93 27.18 -7.81
N ALA A 252 1.71 26.69 -7.95
CA ALA A 252 1.30 26.06 -9.19
C ALA A 252 1.26 27.20 -10.24
N ALA A 253 2.41 27.49 -10.84
CA ALA A 253 2.49 28.42 -11.94
C ALA A 253 1.80 27.77 -13.13
N VAL A 254 0.69 28.32 -13.55
CA VAL A 254 -0.11 28.05 -14.75
C VAL A 254 -1.40 27.23 -14.50
N GLY A 255 -2.53 27.88 -14.75
CA GLY A 255 -3.80 27.20 -14.95
C GLY A 255 -4.82 27.23 -13.82
N GLY A 256 -4.89 28.32 -13.02
CA GLY A 256 -6.06 28.54 -12.15
C GLY A 256 -6.09 27.77 -10.84
N PHE A 257 -4.98 27.15 -10.44
CA PHE A 257 -4.82 26.55 -9.12
C PHE A 257 -4.48 27.65 -8.09
N ALA A 258 -5.49 28.26 -7.50
CA ALA A 258 -5.33 29.12 -6.35
C ALA A 258 -5.09 28.25 -5.12
N GLY A 259 -3.83 28.17 -4.66
CA GLY A 259 -3.58 27.96 -3.24
C GLY A 259 -3.24 26.57 -2.72
N ALA A 260 -2.70 25.63 -3.51
CA ALA A 260 -2.01 24.50 -2.89
C ALA A 260 -0.73 25.02 -2.22
N THR A 261 -0.76 25.16 -0.89
CA THR A 261 0.44 25.51 -0.13
C THR A 261 1.41 24.35 -0.13
N VAL A 262 2.71 24.63 0.07
CA VAL A 262 3.73 23.57 0.27
C VAL A 262 3.26 22.54 1.31
N MET A 263 2.60 22.99 2.36
CA MET A 263 2.06 22.11 3.41
C MET A 263 1.00 21.15 2.87
N VAL A 264 0.10 21.61 2.01
CA VAL A 264 -0.96 20.77 1.40
C VAL A 264 -0.32 19.76 0.45
N ALA A 265 0.61 20.19 -0.40
CA ALA A 265 1.34 19.29 -1.30
C ALA A 265 2.11 18.20 -0.53
N MET A 266 2.80 18.60 0.55
CA MET A 266 3.54 17.69 1.44
C MET A 266 2.59 16.69 2.12
N ARG A 267 1.53 17.17 2.76
CA ARG A 267 0.56 16.32 3.46
C ARG A 267 -0.07 15.30 2.53
N LEU A 268 -0.57 15.74 1.38
CA LEU A 268 -1.24 14.86 0.42
C LEU A 268 -0.26 13.93 -0.28
N GLY A 269 0.92 14.39 -0.65
CA GLY A 269 1.96 13.56 -1.24
C GLY A 269 2.37 12.43 -0.28
N ILE A 270 2.67 12.76 0.98
CA ILE A 270 3.04 11.76 1.99
C ILE A 270 1.86 10.82 2.28
N ALA A 271 0.67 11.35 2.57
CA ALA A 271 -0.49 10.54 2.92
C ALA A 271 -0.90 9.58 1.79
N ARG A 272 -0.98 10.05 0.54
CA ARG A 272 -1.33 9.20 -0.61
C ARG A 272 -0.19 8.26 -1.01
N GLY A 273 1.08 8.64 -0.84
CA GLY A 273 2.23 7.76 -0.99
C GLY A 273 2.20 6.60 -0.01
N VAL A 274 1.98 6.88 1.28
CA VAL A 274 1.86 5.85 2.33
C VAL A 274 0.59 5.01 2.14
N PHE A 275 -0.52 5.62 1.73
CA PHE A 275 -1.75 4.88 1.39
C PHE A 275 -1.51 3.85 0.27
N SER A 276 -0.68 4.18 -0.73
CA SER A 276 -0.33 3.27 -1.82
C SER A 276 0.64 2.17 -1.38
N ASN A 277 1.82 2.53 -0.85
CA ASN A 277 2.87 1.56 -0.54
C ASN A 277 2.79 0.92 0.84
N GLU A 278 1.91 1.40 1.71
CA GLU A 278 1.67 0.89 3.07
C GLU A 278 2.90 0.88 4.00
N SER A 279 3.96 1.66 3.71
CA SER A 279 5.15 1.71 4.56
C SER A 279 4.86 2.36 5.89
N GLY A 280 5.04 1.64 6.97
CA GLY A 280 4.73 2.10 8.33
C GLY A 280 3.31 1.80 8.79
N LEU A 281 2.43 1.29 7.92
CA LEU A 281 1.10 0.83 8.32
C LEU A 281 1.13 -0.53 9.03
N GLY A 282 2.15 -1.37 8.79
CA GLY A 282 2.28 -2.68 9.40
C GLY A 282 1.46 -3.79 8.75
N SER A 283 0.85 -3.55 7.61
CA SER A 283 0.04 -4.54 6.88
C SER A 283 0.91 -5.57 6.15
N ALA A 284 1.85 -5.12 5.33
CA ALA A 284 2.72 -5.98 4.51
C ALA A 284 3.55 -7.02 5.31
N PRO A 285 4.06 -6.76 6.53
CA PRO A 285 4.73 -7.78 7.32
C PRO A 285 3.87 -9.01 7.64
N ILE A 286 2.54 -8.91 7.53
CA ILE A 286 1.64 -10.04 7.71
C ILE A 286 1.83 -11.08 6.59
N ALA A 287 1.92 -10.64 5.32
CA ALA A 287 2.27 -11.54 4.22
C ALA A 287 3.74 -11.96 4.23
N ALA A 288 4.64 -11.03 4.57
CA ALA A 288 6.07 -11.31 4.64
C ALA A 288 6.41 -12.43 5.63
N ALA A 289 5.65 -12.55 6.73
CA ALA A 289 5.84 -13.60 7.72
C ALA A 289 5.66 -15.01 7.15
N ALA A 290 4.78 -15.17 6.17
CA ALA A 290 4.49 -16.46 5.54
C ALA A 290 5.58 -16.95 4.57
N ALA A 291 6.60 -16.14 4.29
CA ALA A 291 7.67 -16.47 3.34
C ALA A 291 8.55 -17.61 3.84
N LYS A 292 8.96 -18.49 2.92
CA LYS A 292 9.94 -19.56 3.16
C LYS A 292 11.36 -19.01 3.27
N THR A 293 11.74 -18.56 4.45
CA THR A 293 13.10 -18.07 4.73
C THR A 293 13.46 -18.22 6.19
N GLU A 294 14.72 -18.46 6.49
CA GLU A 294 15.29 -18.46 7.84
C GLU A 294 15.99 -17.14 8.16
N GLU A 295 16.25 -16.30 7.14
CA GLU A 295 17.03 -15.08 7.31
C GLU A 295 16.10 -13.83 7.33
N PRO A 296 15.88 -13.25 8.51
CA PRO A 296 15.02 -12.07 8.66
C PRO A 296 15.45 -10.88 7.79
N VAL A 297 16.77 -10.70 7.61
CA VAL A 297 17.34 -9.60 6.82
C VAL A 297 17.04 -9.76 5.32
N GLU A 298 17.03 -10.98 4.81
CA GLU A 298 16.70 -11.23 3.40
C GLU A 298 15.25 -10.88 3.09
N GLN A 299 14.33 -11.30 3.96
CA GLN A 299 12.93 -10.92 3.82
C GLN A 299 12.72 -9.41 3.97
N GLY A 300 13.46 -8.76 4.87
CA GLY A 300 13.47 -7.30 4.97
C GLY A 300 13.89 -6.64 3.65
N LEU A 301 14.98 -7.12 3.04
CA LEU A 301 15.46 -6.63 1.74
C LEU A 301 14.43 -6.85 0.63
N ILE A 302 13.81 -8.02 0.57
CA ILE A 302 12.73 -8.31 -0.39
C ILE A 302 11.55 -7.36 -0.17
N SER A 303 11.11 -7.20 1.08
CA SER A 303 9.94 -6.36 1.42
C SER A 303 10.12 -4.89 1.01
N MET A 304 11.32 -4.31 1.15
CA MET A 304 11.56 -2.93 0.75
C MET A 304 11.41 -2.69 -0.76
N THR A 305 11.62 -3.73 -1.59
CA THR A 305 11.42 -3.61 -3.05
C THR A 305 9.97 -3.37 -3.40
N GLY A 306 9.03 -3.82 -2.55
CA GLY A 306 7.60 -3.54 -2.73
C GLY A 306 7.32 -2.03 -2.76
N THR A 307 7.86 -1.26 -1.82
CA THR A 307 7.72 0.21 -1.81
C THR A 307 8.38 0.87 -3.03
N PHE A 308 9.53 0.34 -3.47
CA PHE A 308 10.21 0.82 -4.67
C PHE A 308 9.35 0.61 -5.92
N ILE A 309 8.83 -0.61 -6.12
CA ILE A 309 7.99 -0.95 -7.28
C ILE A 309 6.68 -0.15 -7.25
N ASP A 310 6.01 -0.14 -6.11
CA ASP A 310 4.72 0.54 -5.95
C ASP A 310 4.80 2.04 -6.21
N THR A 311 5.69 2.74 -5.52
CA THR A 311 5.67 4.20 -5.51
C THR A 311 6.74 4.81 -6.38
N ILE A 312 8.01 4.35 -6.28
CA ILE A 312 9.09 4.94 -7.10
C ILE A 312 8.89 4.60 -8.58
N ILE A 313 8.30 3.44 -8.90
CA ILE A 313 8.00 3.09 -10.30
C ILE A 313 6.55 3.45 -10.64
N ILE A 314 5.55 2.74 -10.09
CA ILE A 314 4.16 2.80 -10.59
C ILE A 314 3.53 4.17 -10.32
N CYS A 315 3.58 4.70 -9.07
CA CYS A 315 3.01 6.03 -8.80
C CYS A 315 3.72 7.15 -9.56
N THR A 316 5.05 7.04 -9.75
CA THR A 316 5.80 8.01 -10.57
C THR A 316 5.31 8.01 -12.02
N LEU A 317 5.14 6.83 -12.63
CA LEU A 317 4.66 6.72 -14.00
C LEU A 317 3.23 7.27 -14.15
N THR A 318 2.36 6.98 -13.19
CA THR A 318 1.00 7.56 -13.16
C THR A 318 1.05 9.09 -13.07
N GLY A 319 1.81 9.62 -12.12
CA GLY A 319 1.93 11.07 -11.92
C GLY A 319 2.52 11.77 -13.14
N LEU A 320 3.58 11.23 -13.72
CA LEU A 320 4.18 11.77 -14.94
C LEU A 320 3.22 11.70 -16.12
N ALA A 321 2.49 10.58 -16.33
CA ALA A 321 1.52 10.46 -17.41
C ALA A 321 0.42 11.54 -17.31
N ILE A 322 -0.11 11.78 -16.10
CA ILE A 322 -1.10 12.84 -15.86
C ILE A 322 -0.52 14.24 -16.15
N LEU A 323 0.72 14.49 -15.70
CA LEU A 323 1.35 15.80 -15.81
C LEU A 323 1.79 16.12 -17.23
N VAL A 324 2.44 15.19 -17.96
CA VAL A 324 2.93 15.44 -19.34
C VAL A 324 1.79 15.62 -20.35
N THR A 325 0.62 15.01 -20.07
CA THR A 325 -0.58 15.17 -20.90
C THR A 325 -1.40 16.41 -20.55
N GLY A 326 -1.06 17.13 -19.48
CA GLY A 326 -1.75 18.34 -19.03
C GLY A 326 -3.12 18.09 -18.37
N GLN A 327 -3.54 16.84 -18.14
CA GLN A 327 -4.88 16.50 -17.64
C GLN A 327 -5.12 16.97 -16.20
N TRP A 328 -4.06 17.23 -15.44
CA TRP A 328 -4.13 17.71 -14.06
C TRP A 328 -4.77 19.11 -13.92
N SER A 329 -4.70 19.95 -14.97
CA SER A 329 -5.23 21.32 -14.96
C SER A 329 -6.73 21.42 -15.29
N GLY A 330 -7.35 20.33 -15.77
CA GLY A 330 -8.78 20.27 -16.11
C GLY A 330 -9.70 20.13 -14.90
N SER A 331 -10.97 19.81 -15.16
CA SER A 331 -11.99 19.59 -14.11
C SER A 331 -12.05 18.15 -13.59
N LEU A 332 -11.37 17.20 -14.27
CA LEU A 332 -11.39 15.78 -13.91
C LEU A 332 -10.60 15.51 -12.62
N GLU A 333 -11.04 14.50 -11.87
CA GLU A 333 -10.44 14.05 -10.61
C GLU A 333 -10.34 12.52 -10.56
N GLY A 334 -9.42 12.00 -9.73
CA GLY A 334 -9.30 10.56 -9.49
C GLY A 334 -9.08 9.73 -10.74
N ALA A 335 -9.79 8.59 -10.87
CA ALA A 335 -9.65 7.69 -12.00
C ALA A 335 -9.93 8.34 -13.37
N PRO A 336 -11.00 9.15 -13.55
CA PRO A 336 -11.26 9.85 -14.81
C PRO A 336 -10.10 10.73 -15.30
N MET A 337 -9.34 11.37 -14.41
CA MET A 337 -8.17 12.16 -14.80
C MET A 337 -7.05 11.28 -15.36
N THR A 338 -6.78 10.14 -14.75
CA THR A 338 -5.79 9.18 -15.27
C THR A 338 -6.27 8.54 -16.57
N GLN A 339 -7.57 8.21 -16.67
CA GLN A 339 -8.18 7.71 -17.92
C GLN A 339 -7.99 8.71 -19.07
N ALA A 340 -8.24 9.99 -18.84
CA ALA A 340 -8.03 11.03 -19.83
C ALA A 340 -6.56 11.14 -20.28
N ALA A 341 -5.60 10.96 -19.36
CA ALA A 341 -4.18 10.94 -19.70
C ALA A 341 -3.83 9.79 -20.66
N PHE A 342 -4.33 8.59 -20.40
CA PHE A 342 -4.10 7.44 -21.29
C PHE A 342 -4.89 7.55 -22.58
N SER A 343 -6.12 8.03 -22.54
CA SER A 343 -6.96 8.23 -23.73
C SER A 343 -6.40 9.28 -24.67
N SER A 344 -5.65 10.26 -24.18
CA SER A 344 -5.00 11.28 -25.04
C SER A 344 -3.99 10.68 -26.03
N VAL A 345 -3.46 9.49 -25.73
CA VAL A 345 -2.48 8.78 -26.59
C VAL A 345 -3.12 7.58 -27.29
N PHE A 346 -3.92 6.80 -26.57
CA PHE A 346 -4.46 5.55 -27.09
C PHE A 346 -5.95 5.63 -27.51
N GLY A 347 -6.59 6.81 -27.40
CA GLY A 347 -8.02 6.97 -27.65
C GLY A 347 -8.87 6.09 -26.71
N THR A 348 -9.99 5.58 -27.18
CA THR A 348 -10.90 4.71 -26.42
C THR A 348 -10.21 3.44 -25.88
N PHE A 349 -9.20 2.92 -26.59
CA PHE A 349 -8.43 1.77 -26.11
C PHE A 349 -7.69 2.10 -24.80
N GLY A 350 -7.16 3.32 -24.66
CA GLY A 350 -6.49 3.77 -23.43
C GLY A 350 -7.43 3.83 -22.23
N GLU A 351 -8.66 4.29 -22.44
CA GLU A 351 -9.69 4.29 -21.41
C GLU A 351 -10.03 2.87 -20.94
N ILE A 352 -10.30 1.97 -21.88
CA ILE A 352 -10.61 0.56 -21.59
C ILE A 352 -9.43 -0.12 -20.87
N ALA A 353 -8.22 0.04 -21.40
CA ALA A 353 -7.01 -0.56 -20.81
C ALA A 353 -6.77 -0.08 -19.38
N LEU A 354 -6.96 1.22 -19.11
CA LEU A 354 -6.82 1.74 -17.74
C LEU A 354 -7.94 1.24 -16.82
N THR A 355 -9.18 1.19 -17.29
CA THR A 355 -10.30 0.63 -16.53
C THR A 355 -10.02 -0.81 -16.13
N LEU A 356 -9.57 -1.66 -17.06
CA LEU A 356 -9.20 -3.04 -16.77
C LEU A 356 -8.00 -3.13 -15.82
N SER A 357 -7.00 -2.26 -15.99
CA SER A 357 -5.86 -2.19 -15.05
C SER A 357 -6.32 -1.83 -13.65
N LEU A 358 -7.20 -0.84 -13.49
CA LEU A 358 -7.76 -0.44 -12.20
C LEU A 358 -8.57 -1.58 -11.56
N VAL A 359 -9.37 -2.30 -12.36
CA VAL A 359 -10.12 -3.47 -11.89
C VAL A 359 -9.19 -4.54 -11.35
N LEU A 360 -8.12 -4.89 -12.08
CA LEU A 360 -7.14 -5.88 -11.65
C LEU A 360 -6.39 -5.42 -10.40
N PHE A 361 -5.90 -4.18 -10.36
CA PHE A 361 -5.19 -3.60 -9.24
C PHE A 361 -6.06 -3.61 -7.97
N ALA A 362 -7.27 -3.07 -8.07
CA ALA A 362 -8.18 -3.01 -6.93
C ALA A 362 -8.65 -4.40 -6.49
N PHE A 363 -8.88 -5.33 -7.42
CA PHE A 363 -9.27 -6.68 -7.08
C PHE A 363 -8.17 -7.46 -6.35
N THR A 364 -6.91 -7.35 -6.79
CA THR A 364 -5.79 -7.96 -6.07
C THR A 364 -5.60 -7.37 -4.68
N THR A 365 -5.88 -6.08 -4.49
CA THR A 365 -5.87 -5.44 -3.17
C THR A 365 -6.94 -6.02 -2.24
N ILE A 366 -8.15 -6.29 -2.74
CA ILE A 366 -9.19 -6.99 -1.96
C ILE A 366 -8.68 -8.36 -1.48
N LEU A 367 -8.03 -9.12 -2.35
CA LEU A 367 -7.48 -10.44 -2.00
C LEU A 367 -6.36 -10.35 -0.94
N GLY A 368 -5.40 -9.45 -1.10
CA GLY A 368 -4.31 -9.26 -0.15
C GLY A 368 -4.80 -8.84 1.23
N TRP A 369 -5.72 -7.87 1.28
CA TRP A 369 -6.30 -7.40 2.53
C TRP A 369 -7.23 -8.40 3.21
N SER A 370 -7.86 -9.31 2.45
CA SER A 370 -8.62 -10.41 3.05
C SER A 370 -7.75 -11.26 3.97
N TYR A 371 -6.51 -11.53 3.55
CA TYR A 371 -5.53 -12.27 4.35
C TYR A 371 -5.02 -11.46 5.54
N TYR A 372 -4.72 -10.17 5.35
CA TYR A 372 -4.24 -9.32 6.44
C TYR A 372 -5.25 -9.24 7.58
N GLY A 373 -6.49 -8.96 7.26
CA GLY A 373 -7.56 -8.92 8.28
C GLY A 373 -7.84 -10.29 8.89
N GLU A 374 -7.71 -11.38 8.12
CA GLU A 374 -7.83 -12.75 8.63
C GLU A 374 -6.81 -13.04 9.73
N ARG A 375 -5.54 -12.70 9.51
CA ARG A 375 -4.48 -12.88 10.53
C ARG A 375 -4.67 -11.97 11.75
N CYS A 376 -5.15 -10.74 11.55
CA CYS A 376 -5.54 -9.85 12.65
C CYS A 376 -6.71 -10.41 13.47
N PHE A 377 -7.73 -10.94 12.80
CA PHE A 377 -8.90 -11.54 13.44
C PHE A 377 -8.53 -12.79 14.24
N GLU A 378 -7.71 -13.67 13.66
CA GLU A 378 -7.15 -14.83 14.35
C GLU A 378 -6.39 -14.46 15.63
N PHE A 379 -5.54 -13.43 15.57
CA PHE A 379 -4.81 -12.94 16.74
C PHE A 379 -5.74 -12.50 17.87
N ILE A 380 -6.86 -11.82 17.54
CA ILE A 380 -7.84 -11.35 18.54
C ILE A 380 -8.52 -12.55 19.23
N PHE A 381 -8.97 -13.52 18.47
CA PHE A 381 -9.73 -14.68 18.99
C PHE A 381 -8.84 -15.85 19.40
N LYS A 382 -7.55 -15.83 19.07
CA LYS A 382 -6.56 -16.88 19.33
C LYS A 382 -6.97 -18.26 18.85
N SER A 383 -7.68 -18.31 17.73
CA SER A 383 -8.18 -19.57 17.14
C SER A 383 -8.56 -19.36 15.67
N THR A 384 -8.21 -20.34 14.86
CA THR A 384 -8.61 -20.42 13.44
C THR A 384 -10.07 -20.83 13.25
N LYS A 385 -10.74 -21.34 14.31
CA LYS A 385 -12.13 -21.83 14.27
C LYS A 385 -13.11 -20.77 13.74
N PHE A 386 -12.84 -19.49 13.99
CA PHE A 386 -13.74 -18.40 13.59
C PHE A 386 -13.39 -17.79 12.21
N LEU A 387 -12.36 -18.28 11.53
CA LEU A 387 -11.97 -17.76 10.22
C LEU A 387 -13.06 -17.89 9.13
N PRO A 388 -13.87 -18.95 9.07
CA PRO A 388 -14.99 -19.01 8.14
C PRO A 388 -16.00 -17.87 8.33
N LEU A 389 -16.25 -17.47 9.59
CA LEU A 389 -17.12 -16.33 9.90
C LEU A 389 -16.49 -15.02 9.42
N TYR A 390 -15.18 -14.82 9.68
CA TYR A 390 -14.45 -13.66 9.17
C TYR A 390 -14.57 -13.54 7.64
N ARG A 391 -14.30 -14.64 6.91
CA ARG A 391 -14.37 -14.69 5.45
C ARG A 391 -15.76 -14.39 4.92
N LEU A 392 -16.79 -14.92 5.58
CA LEU A 392 -18.18 -14.63 5.24
C LEU A 392 -18.51 -13.15 5.39
N ILE A 393 -18.13 -12.52 6.53
CA ILE A 393 -18.33 -11.09 6.75
C ILE A 393 -17.57 -10.29 5.68
N PHE A 394 -16.31 -10.65 5.39
CA PHE A 394 -15.51 -9.98 4.37
C PHE A 394 -16.19 -9.99 2.99
N VAL A 395 -16.72 -11.15 2.56
CA VAL A 395 -17.45 -11.27 1.30
C VAL A 395 -18.71 -10.40 1.28
N VAL A 396 -19.45 -10.36 2.40
CA VAL A 396 -20.61 -9.47 2.55
C VAL A 396 -20.20 -8.00 2.43
N MET A 397 -19.07 -7.58 3.03
CA MET A 397 -18.58 -6.21 2.90
C MET A 397 -18.17 -5.87 1.46
N VAL A 398 -17.57 -6.81 0.72
CA VAL A 398 -17.29 -6.64 -0.71
C VAL A 398 -18.60 -6.42 -1.48
N ALA A 399 -19.64 -7.23 -1.22
CA ALA A 399 -20.94 -7.06 -1.87
C ALA A 399 -21.61 -5.72 -1.56
N LEU A 400 -21.43 -5.20 -0.33
CA LEU A 400 -21.98 -3.92 0.10
C LEU A 400 -21.23 -2.70 -0.46
N GLY A 401 -19.97 -2.86 -0.85
CA GLY A 401 -19.11 -1.75 -1.32
C GLY A 401 -19.68 -0.98 -2.51
N GLY A 402 -20.46 -1.63 -3.39
CA GLY A 402 -21.12 -0.98 -4.53
C GLY A 402 -22.37 -0.13 -4.19
N TYR A 403 -22.78 -0.12 -2.93
CA TYR A 403 -23.96 0.64 -2.46
C TYR A 403 -23.60 1.92 -1.71
N LEU A 404 -22.33 2.15 -1.43
CA LEU A 404 -21.84 3.28 -0.63
C LEU A 404 -21.38 4.44 -1.50
N THR A 405 -21.51 5.66 -0.98
CA THR A 405 -21.02 6.86 -1.65
C THR A 405 -19.51 7.03 -1.48
N LEU A 406 -18.85 7.54 -2.52
CA LEU A 406 -17.39 7.66 -2.62
C LEU A 406 -16.76 8.41 -1.43
N ASP A 407 -17.28 9.58 -1.09
CA ASP A 407 -16.66 10.47 -0.09
C ASP A 407 -16.60 9.86 1.31
N VAL A 408 -17.68 9.22 1.76
CA VAL A 408 -17.73 8.57 3.08
C VAL A 408 -16.78 7.36 3.13
N VAL A 409 -16.73 6.57 2.05
CA VAL A 409 -15.87 5.39 1.92
C VAL A 409 -14.40 5.77 2.07
N TRP A 410 -13.94 6.79 1.35
CA TRP A 410 -12.55 7.23 1.42
C TRP A 410 -12.16 7.80 2.78
N LYS A 411 -13.06 8.56 3.42
CA LYS A 411 -12.81 9.10 4.76
C LYS A 411 -12.68 7.99 5.81
N ILE A 412 -13.55 7.00 5.79
CA ILE A 412 -13.45 5.84 6.70
C ILE A 412 -12.15 5.08 6.45
N ALA A 413 -11.80 4.82 5.18
CA ALA A 413 -10.58 4.13 4.82
C ALA A 413 -9.33 4.87 5.34
N ASP A 414 -9.25 6.17 5.15
CA ASP A 414 -8.14 7.00 5.62
C ASP A 414 -8.01 6.95 7.15
N ILE A 415 -9.11 7.14 7.89
CA ILE A 415 -9.11 7.13 9.36
C ILE A 415 -8.59 5.79 9.92
N VAL A 416 -9.15 4.67 9.45
CA VAL A 416 -8.77 3.36 10.01
C VAL A 416 -7.32 2.98 9.64
N ASN A 417 -6.85 3.36 8.45
CA ASN A 417 -5.46 3.19 8.04
C ASN A 417 -4.50 3.98 8.95
N GLY A 418 -4.81 5.24 9.22
CA GLY A 418 -3.97 6.07 10.08
C GLY A 418 -3.90 5.54 11.52
N LEU A 419 -5.02 5.05 12.05
CA LEU A 419 -5.06 4.43 13.38
C LEU A 419 -4.20 3.16 13.46
N MET A 420 -4.17 2.36 12.40
CA MET A 420 -3.36 1.14 12.34
C MET A 420 -1.85 1.45 12.34
N ALA A 421 -1.42 2.55 11.72
CA ALA A 421 -0.02 2.94 11.64
C ALA A 421 0.62 3.21 13.01
N LEU A 422 -0.11 3.82 13.94
CA LEU A 422 0.43 4.30 15.21
C LEU A 422 1.11 3.19 16.04
N PRO A 423 0.46 2.06 16.36
CA PRO A 423 1.11 0.99 17.15
C PRO A 423 2.29 0.37 16.42
N ASN A 424 2.25 0.28 15.09
CA ASN A 424 3.34 -0.25 14.30
C ASN A 424 4.59 0.66 14.33
N LEU A 425 4.43 1.97 14.15
CA LEU A 425 5.55 2.92 14.20
C LEU A 425 6.20 2.97 15.58
N ILE A 426 5.40 2.91 16.65
CA ILE A 426 5.92 2.78 18.01
C ILE A 426 6.75 1.49 18.14
N ALA A 427 6.25 0.37 17.61
CA ALA A 427 6.97 -0.89 17.64
C ALA A 427 8.30 -0.85 16.88
N LEU A 428 8.34 -0.26 15.70
CA LEU A 428 9.56 -0.11 14.91
C LEU A 428 10.63 0.71 15.65
N LEU A 429 10.22 1.78 16.34
CA LEU A 429 11.14 2.61 17.14
C LEU A 429 11.64 1.85 18.37
N VAL A 430 10.77 1.16 19.09
CA VAL A 430 11.13 0.37 20.29
C VAL A 430 12.03 -0.80 19.93
N LEU A 431 11.76 -1.48 18.80
CA LEU A 431 12.51 -2.65 18.32
C LEU A 431 13.68 -2.28 17.42
N SER A 432 13.95 -1.00 17.18
CA SER A 432 15.05 -0.56 16.32
C SER A 432 16.44 -1.11 16.73
N PRO A 433 16.77 -1.30 18.02
CA PRO A 433 18.03 -1.95 18.39
C PRO A 433 18.13 -3.39 17.87
N ASN A 434 17.02 -4.13 17.87
CA ASN A 434 16.98 -5.50 17.35
C ASN A 434 17.18 -5.52 15.84
N ILE A 435 16.52 -4.60 15.11
CA ILE A 435 16.64 -4.46 13.66
C ILE A 435 18.10 -4.17 13.27
N ILE A 436 18.72 -3.19 13.94
CA ILE A 436 20.11 -2.79 13.67
C ILE A 436 21.08 -3.93 13.97
N LYS A 437 20.90 -4.63 15.09
CA LYS A 437 21.73 -5.76 15.48
C LYS A 437 21.67 -6.89 14.45
N GLU A 438 20.47 -7.33 14.07
CA GLU A 438 20.27 -8.40 13.09
C GLU A 438 20.88 -8.03 11.72
N THR A 439 20.64 -6.80 11.28
CA THR A 439 21.20 -6.28 10.02
C THR A 439 22.73 -6.32 10.03
N LYS A 440 23.34 -5.85 11.12
CA LYS A 440 24.80 -5.85 11.27
C LYS A 440 25.37 -7.27 11.25
N LEU A 441 24.81 -8.18 12.05
CA LEU A 441 25.25 -9.58 12.14
C LEU A 441 25.13 -10.31 10.80
N TYR A 442 24.05 -10.07 10.05
CA TYR A 442 23.88 -10.65 8.72
C TYR A 442 24.97 -10.21 7.75
N PHE A 443 25.25 -8.90 7.66
CA PHE A 443 26.26 -8.40 6.73
C PHE A 443 27.71 -8.70 7.17
N GLU A 444 27.95 -8.97 8.46
CA GLU A 444 29.22 -9.48 8.96
C GLU A 444 29.45 -10.94 8.53
N ARG A 445 28.40 -11.78 8.54
CA ARG A 445 28.45 -13.19 8.10
C ARG A 445 28.54 -13.37 6.58
N HIS A 446 28.09 -12.38 5.81
CA HIS A 446 28.00 -12.44 4.35
C HIS A 446 28.92 -11.43 3.64
N LYS A 447 30.06 -11.11 4.26
CA LYS A 447 31.11 -10.28 3.65
C LYS A 447 31.85 -11.02 2.54
#